data_d5d862190811653daf7aba5715ea34f2
#
_entry.id   d5d862190811653daf7aba5715ea34f2
#
_cell.length_a   1.000
_cell.length_b   1.000
_cell.length_c   1.000
_cell.angle_alpha   90.00
_cell.angle_beta   90.00
_cell.angle_gamma   90.00
#
_symmetry.space_group_name_H-M   'P 1'
#
loop_
_entity.id
_entity.type
_entity.pdbx_description
1 polymer ?
#
loop_
_entity_poly.entity_id
_entity_poly.type
_entity_poly.pdbx_seq_one_letter_code
_entity_poly.pdbx_strand_id
1 'polypeptide(L)'
;DDIANTFGSILRDFPDIRFPNLERLGLMNAYGRESRRMKFCREAGFGRAELKHFGADTFMGHQEIMGTLPKKPEVHPFQEKVQKTAEHLCAHGHQVQIVEREGLRYLVCDKYVTVGDNLEADLGMCYNVTAPLDFISFEEECEIARLVREVASVGRVIVFGGTGNTMEDLYQAEEVREGRFIGIAS
;
A
#
# COMPACT_ATOMS: atom_id res chain seq x y z
N ASP A 1 -4.48 -18.95 -7.87
CA ASP A 1 -4.88 -18.73 -6.46
C ASP A 1 -3.65 -18.87 -5.58
N ASP A 2 -2.98 -17.76 -5.37
CA ASP A 2 -1.83 -17.74 -4.48
C ASP A 2 -2.33 -17.70 -3.03
N ILE A 3 -2.10 -18.77 -2.31
CA ILE A 3 -2.42 -18.82 -0.87
C ILE A 3 -1.30 -18.07 -0.15
N ALA A 4 -1.52 -16.79 0.13
CA ALA A 4 -0.57 -15.96 0.84
C ALA A 4 -0.20 -16.60 2.19
N ASN A 5 1.06 -16.98 2.33
CA ASN A 5 1.61 -17.57 3.54
C ASN A 5 3.09 -17.19 3.68
N THR A 6 3.33 -15.96 4.12
CA THR A 6 4.68 -15.40 4.25
C THR A 6 5.60 -16.31 5.07
N PHE A 7 5.15 -16.78 6.23
CA PHE A 7 5.98 -17.64 7.07
C PHE A 7 6.22 -19.01 6.43
N GLY A 8 5.23 -19.57 5.77
CA GLY A 8 5.36 -20.81 5.00
C GLY A 8 6.36 -20.68 3.86
N SER A 9 6.37 -19.56 3.16
CA SER A 9 7.34 -19.26 2.10
C SER A 9 8.76 -19.14 2.66
N ILE A 10 8.94 -18.44 3.77
CA ILE A 10 10.25 -18.35 4.46
C ILE A 10 10.77 -19.75 4.82
N LEU A 11 9.93 -20.62 5.38
CA LEU A 11 10.36 -21.97 5.75
C LEU A 11 10.64 -22.88 4.54
N ARG A 12 9.98 -22.64 3.42
CA ARG A 12 10.24 -23.35 2.15
C ARG A 12 11.60 -22.95 1.58
N ASP A 13 11.86 -21.64 1.53
CA ASP A 13 13.03 -21.10 0.86
C ASP A 13 14.27 -21.16 1.75
N PHE A 14 14.07 -21.15 3.08
CA PHE A 14 15.12 -21.26 4.10
C PHE A 14 14.81 -22.38 5.10
N PRO A 15 14.89 -23.66 4.71
CA PRO A 15 14.43 -24.79 5.54
C PRO A 15 15.23 -24.98 6.86
N ASP A 16 16.43 -24.45 6.93
CA ASP A 16 17.31 -24.52 8.11
C ASP A 16 17.24 -23.26 9.01
N ILE A 17 16.35 -22.31 8.68
CA ILE A 17 16.18 -21.10 9.49
C ILE A 17 15.64 -21.44 10.88
N ARG A 18 16.11 -20.70 11.89
CA ARG A 18 15.66 -20.85 13.26
C ARG A 18 15.47 -19.49 13.93
N PHE A 19 14.34 -19.34 14.63
CA PHE A 19 13.99 -18.18 15.44
C PHE A 19 13.78 -18.61 16.89
N PRO A 20 14.86 -18.77 17.71
CA PRO A 20 14.77 -19.39 19.04
C PRO A 20 13.78 -18.70 19.97
N ASN A 21 13.73 -17.38 19.94
CA ASN A 21 12.81 -16.61 20.78
C ASN A 21 11.36 -16.78 20.35
N LEU A 22 11.08 -16.76 19.04
CA LEU A 22 9.73 -16.97 18.50
C LEU A 22 9.28 -18.43 18.70
N GLU A 23 10.19 -19.39 18.58
CA GLU A 23 9.95 -20.80 18.91
C GLU A 23 9.46 -20.94 20.35
N ARG A 24 10.17 -20.33 21.32
CA ARG A 24 9.77 -20.31 22.74
C ARG A 24 8.43 -19.62 22.98
N LEU A 25 8.11 -18.61 22.20
CA LEU A 25 6.82 -17.89 22.26
C LEU A 25 5.67 -18.63 21.55
N GLY A 26 5.94 -19.81 20.97
CA GLY A 26 4.89 -20.64 20.37
C GLY A 26 4.62 -20.37 18.91
N LEU A 27 5.59 -19.82 18.15
CA LEU A 27 5.42 -19.57 16.71
C LEU A 27 4.97 -20.83 15.96
N MET A 28 5.60 -22.00 16.24
CA MET A 28 5.25 -23.24 15.56
C MET A 28 3.86 -23.74 15.99
N ASN A 29 3.47 -23.50 17.23
CA ASN A 29 2.13 -23.80 17.71
C ASN A 29 1.06 -22.98 16.97
N ALA A 30 1.29 -21.68 16.82
CA ALA A 30 0.42 -20.78 16.04
C ALA A 30 0.42 -21.17 14.56
N TYR A 31 1.55 -21.52 13.98
CA TYR A 31 1.67 -21.99 12.60
C TYR A 31 0.96 -23.33 12.37
N GLY A 32 0.93 -24.20 13.37
CA GLY A 32 0.20 -25.49 13.38
C GLY A 32 1.00 -26.68 12.86
N ARG A 33 2.28 -26.50 12.58
CA ARG A 33 3.21 -27.59 12.25
C ARG A 33 4.65 -27.22 12.62
N GLU A 34 5.44 -28.22 12.94
CA GLU A 34 6.86 -28.04 13.17
C GLU A 34 7.64 -27.82 11.88
N SER A 35 8.76 -27.11 11.96
CA SER A 35 9.72 -27.03 10.87
C SER A 35 10.87 -28.02 11.09
N ARG A 36 11.81 -28.05 10.14
CA ARG A 36 13.03 -28.87 10.27
C ARG A 36 13.84 -28.51 11.53
N ARG A 37 13.84 -27.23 11.92
CA ARG A 37 14.72 -26.70 12.99
C ARG A 37 13.97 -26.15 14.20
N MET A 38 12.65 -25.98 14.14
CA MET A 38 11.83 -25.44 15.21
C MET A 38 10.67 -26.36 15.56
N LYS A 39 10.38 -26.48 16.86
CA LYS A 39 9.43 -27.42 17.45
C LYS A 39 8.28 -26.69 18.16
N PHE A 40 7.24 -27.42 18.49
CA PHE A 40 6.20 -26.92 19.38
C PHE A 40 6.74 -26.61 20.76
N CYS A 41 6.33 -25.50 21.34
CA CYS A 41 6.60 -25.14 22.72
C CYS A 41 5.37 -25.49 23.59
N ARG A 42 5.55 -26.36 24.58
CA ARG A 42 4.43 -26.79 25.44
C ARG A 42 3.97 -25.72 26.42
N GLU A 43 4.85 -24.80 26.76
CA GLU A 43 4.60 -23.75 27.75
C GLU A 43 4.08 -22.46 27.13
N ALA A 44 4.03 -22.38 25.80
CA ALA A 44 3.61 -21.18 25.09
C ALA A 44 2.08 -21.08 25.03
N GLY A 45 1.57 -19.92 25.41
CA GLY A 45 0.22 -19.49 25.04
C GLY A 45 0.21 -19.02 23.58
N PHE A 46 -0.73 -19.48 22.78
CA PHE A 46 -0.83 -19.07 21.37
C PHE A 46 -2.31 -19.00 20.95
N GLY A 47 -2.53 -18.28 19.87
CA GLY A 47 -3.85 -18.19 19.25
C GLY A 47 -3.73 -17.84 17.78
N ARG A 48 -4.84 -17.93 17.08
CA ARG A 48 -5.02 -17.48 15.70
C ARG A 48 -6.24 -16.59 15.62
N ALA A 49 -6.17 -15.57 14.80
CA ALA A 49 -7.31 -14.72 14.51
C ALA A 49 -7.49 -14.64 12.98
N GLU A 50 -8.75 -14.60 12.56
CA GLU A 50 -9.10 -14.33 11.18
C GLU A 50 -9.38 -12.84 11.01
N LEU A 51 -8.91 -12.26 9.92
CA LEU A 51 -9.24 -10.90 9.56
C LEU A 51 -10.71 -10.83 9.12
N LYS A 52 -11.43 -9.83 9.58
CA LYS A 52 -12.85 -9.60 9.29
C LYS A 52 -13.11 -8.36 8.47
N HIS A 53 -12.09 -7.51 8.28
CA HIS A 53 -12.23 -6.30 7.48
C HIS A 53 -12.49 -6.64 6.01
N PHE A 54 -13.05 -5.67 5.30
CA PHE A 54 -13.34 -5.78 3.88
C PHE A 54 -12.13 -5.40 3.04
N GLY A 55 -11.82 -6.23 2.05
CA GLY A 55 -10.80 -5.94 1.04
C GLY A 55 -9.35 -6.12 1.51
N ALA A 56 -8.41 -5.90 0.61
CA ALA A 56 -6.97 -5.91 0.88
C ALA A 56 -6.51 -4.50 1.25
N ASP A 57 -6.45 -4.20 2.53
CA ASP A 57 -5.94 -2.93 3.04
C ASP A 57 -5.25 -3.12 4.38
N THR A 58 -3.95 -2.89 4.40
CA THR A 58 -3.10 -2.97 5.59
C THR A 58 -3.61 -2.10 6.74
N PHE A 59 -4.14 -0.91 6.46
CA PHE A 59 -4.67 -0.02 7.48
C PHE A 59 -5.88 -0.63 8.21
N MET A 60 -6.80 -1.24 7.47
CA MET A 60 -7.94 -1.94 8.05
C MET A 60 -7.50 -3.10 8.93
N GLY A 61 -6.51 -3.88 8.48
CA GLY A 61 -5.92 -4.96 9.25
C GLY A 61 -5.26 -4.46 10.54
N HIS A 62 -4.55 -3.34 10.51
CA HIS A 62 -3.97 -2.74 11.72
C HIS A 62 -5.03 -2.25 12.71
N GLN A 63 -6.12 -1.64 12.24
CA GLN A 63 -7.24 -1.26 13.11
C GLN A 63 -7.86 -2.48 13.79
N GLU A 64 -8.01 -3.57 13.04
CA GLU A 64 -8.55 -4.80 13.57
C GLU A 64 -7.65 -5.44 14.65
N ILE A 65 -6.33 -5.45 14.43
CA ILE A 65 -5.33 -5.87 15.43
C ILE A 65 -5.43 -5.02 16.70
N MET A 66 -5.74 -3.74 16.57
CA MET A 66 -5.94 -2.82 17.71
C MET A 66 -7.33 -2.95 18.36
N GLY A 67 -8.14 -3.90 17.95
CA GLY A 67 -9.43 -4.21 18.55
C GLY A 67 -10.62 -3.41 18.02
N THR A 68 -10.46 -2.71 16.89
CA THR A 68 -11.58 -2.05 16.21
C THR A 68 -12.16 -2.95 15.11
N LEU A 69 -13.43 -2.74 14.78
CA LEU A 69 -14.06 -3.39 13.64
C LEU A 69 -14.27 -2.33 12.53
N PRO A 70 -13.38 -2.26 11.53
CA PRO A 70 -13.49 -1.28 10.46
C PRO A 70 -14.80 -1.49 9.68
N LYS A 71 -15.47 -0.40 9.35
CA LYS A 71 -16.63 -0.45 8.45
C LYS A 71 -16.15 -0.72 7.02
N LYS A 72 -17.02 -1.29 6.20
CA LYS A 72 -16.75 -1.41 4.76
C LYS A 72 -16.43 -0.03 4.19
N PRO A 73 -15.27 0.16 3.56
CA PRO A 73 -14.92 1.44 2.96
C PRO A 73 -15.80 1.76 1.77
N GLU A 74 -15.98 3.04 1.48
CA GLU A 74 -16.42 3.47 0.17
C GLU A 74 -15.27 3.29 -0.82
N VAL A 75 -15.58 2.77 -2.00
CA VAL A 75 -14.60 2.45 -3.04
C VAL A 75 -14.83 3.40 -4.21
N HIS A 76 -13.83 4.23 -4.49
CA HIS A 76 -13.86 5.23 -5.56
C HIS A 76 -12.55 5.18 -6.35
N PRO A 77 -12.45 4.38 -7.42
CA PRO A 77 -11.27 4.37 -8.28
C PRO A 77 -10.87 5.78 -8.72
N PHE A 78 -9.58 6.07 -8.71
CA PHE A 78 -9.09 7.42 -9.01
C PHE A 78 -9.51 7.89 -10.41
N GLN A 79 -9.62 6.97 -11.35
CA GLN A 79 -10.09 7.26 -12.72
C GLN A 79 -11.45 7.99 -12.74
N GLU A 80 -12.34 7.71 -11.78
CA GLU A 80 -13.64 8.38 -11.67
C GLU A 80 -13.52 9.82 -11.13
N LYS A 81 -12.43 10.14 -10.47
CA LYS A 81 -12.18 11.41 -9.81
C LYS A 81 -11.10 12.25 -10.50
N VAL A 82 -10.38 11.68 -11.48
CA VAL A 82 -9.23 12.32 -12.11
C VAL A 82 -9.52 13.74 -12.61
N GLN A 83 -10.62 13.92 -13.31
CA GLN A 83 -10.98 15.22 -13.85
C GLN A 83 -11.29 16.25 -12.76
N LYS A 84 -12.10 15.86 -11.76
CA LYS A 84 -12.45 16.73 -10.64
C LYS A 84 -11.21 17.12 -9.81
N THR A 85 -10.31 16.17 -9.60
CA THR A 85 -9.08 16.43 -8.86
C THR A 85 -8.15 17.37 -9.65
N ALA A 86 -8.03 17.18 -10.97
CA ALA A 86 -7.26 18.07 -11.83
C ALA A 86 -7.78 19.50 -11.79
N GLU A 87 -9.09 19.69 -11.95
CA GLU A 87 -9.74 21.01 -11.90
C GLU A 87 -9.52 21.70 -10.53
N HIS A 88 -9.61 20.94 -9.45
CA HIS A 88 -9.38 21.48 -8.10
C HIS A 88 -7.95 21.95 -7.91
N LEU A 89 -6.96 21.14 -8.30
CA LEU A 89 -5.56 21.52 -8.23
C LEU A 89 -5.24 22.73 -9.12
N CYS A 90 -5.77 22.77 -10.35
CA CYS A 90 -5.63 23.93 -11.25
C CYS A 90 -6.22 25.21 -10.63
N ALA A 91 -7.37 25.12 -9.97
CA ALA A 91 -8.00 26.26 -9.30
C ALA A 91 -7.16 26.82 -8.15
N HIS A 92 -6.25 26.03 -7.58
CA HIS A 92 -5.28 26.42 -6.54
C HIS A 92 -3.91 26.80 -7.12
N GLY A 93 -3.78 26.96 -8.44
CA GLY A 93 -2.59 27.48 -9.10
C GLY A 93 -1.57 26.44 -9.55
N HIS A 94 -1.87 25.15 -9.40
CA HIS A 94 -0.99 24.08 -9.86
C HIS A 94 -1.13 23.81 -11.35
N GLN A 95 -0.04 23.39 -11.98
CA GLN A 95 -0.04 22.90 -13.35
C GLN A 95 -0.32 21.39 -13.35
N VAL A 96 -1.44 20.97 -13.93
CA VAL A 96 -1.87 19.57 -13.88
C VAL A 96 -1.99 18.99 -15.28
N GLN A 97 -1.43 17.82 -15.46
CA GLN A 97 -1.55 17.01 -16.66
C GLN A 97 -2.24 15.69 -16.30
N ILE A 98 -3.30 15.35 -17.05
CA ILE A 98 -3.88 14.01 -17.01
C ILE A 98 -3.04 13.13 -17.93
N VAL A 99 -2.45 12.09 -17.38
CA VAL A 99 -1.65 11.09 -18.10
C VAL A 99 -2.50 9.85 -18.27
N GLU A 100 -2.53 9.31 -19.48
CA GLU A 100 -3.14 8.02 -19.77
C GLU A 100 -2.08 7.09 -20.36
N ARG A 101 -1.78 6.01 -19.64
CA ARG A 101 -0.85 4.98 -20.06
C ARG A 101 -1.50 3.62 -19.83
N GLU A 102 -1.48 2.77 -20.82
CA GLU A 102 -1.96 1.38 -20.72
C GLU A 102 -3.41 1.24 -20.20
N GLY A 103 -4.25 2.24 -20.46
CA GLY A 103 -5.63 2.26 -19.98
C GLY A 103 -5.84 2.80 -18.58
N LEU A 104 -4.77 3.18 -17.89
CA LEU A 104 -4.81 3.84 -16.57
C LEU A 104 -4.72 5.34 -16.73
N ARG A 105 -5.48 6.05 -15.91
CA ARG A 105 -5.47 7.52 -15.85
C ARG A 105 -5.08 7.98 -14.47
N TYR A 106 -4.05 8.81 -14.41
CA TYR A 106 -3.54 9.45 -13.20
C TYR A 106 -3.14 10.89 -13.51
N LEU A 107 -2.76 11.67 -12.49
CA LEU A 107 -2.31 13.04 -12.65
C LEU A 107 -0.81 13.16 -12.49
N VAL A 108 -0.26 14.12 -13.20
CA VAL A 108 1.05 14.70 -12.92
C VAL A 108 0.83 16.17 -12.58
N CYS A 109 1.17 16.56 -11.35
CA CYS A 109 1.07 17.91 -10.83
C CYS A 109 2.46 18.53 -10.77
N ASP A 110 2.59 19.77 -11.25
CA ASP A 110 3.85 20.55 -11.26
C ASP A 110 5.08 19.79 -11.79
N LYS A 111 4.85 18.90 -12.75
CA LYS A 111 5.83 18.04 -13.44
C LYS A 111 6.40 16.89 -12.61
N TYR A 112 6.29 16.91 -11.29
CA TYR A 112 7.04 16.01 -10.41
C TYR A 112 6.16 15.19 -9.45
N VAL A 113 4.89 15.52 -9.29
CA VAL A 113 4.02 14.81 -8.36
C VAL A 113 3.01 13.98 -9.11
N THR A 114 3.02 12.66 -8.93
CA THR A 114 1.98 11.77 -9.43
C THR A 114 0.85 11.65 -8.41
N VAL A 115 -0.39 11.59 -8.88
CA VAL A 115 -1.57 11.32 -8.06
C VAL A 115 -2.39 10.22 -8.73
N GLY A 116 -2.57 9.14 -8.01
CA GLY A 116 -3.30 7.97 -8.50
C GLY A 116 -3.83 7.10 -7.38
N ASP A 117 -4.36 5.95 -7.73
CA ASP A 117 -4.76 4.97 -6.74
C ASP A 117 -3.55 4.34 -6.04
N ASN A 118 -3.68 3.93 -4.79
CA ASN A 118 -2.64 3.21 -4.08
C ASN A 118 -2.43 1.80 -4.64
N LEU A 119 -1.18 1.35 -4.72
CA LEU A 119 -0.80 0.05 -5.27
C LEU A 119 -0.93 -1.10 -4.26
N GLU A 120 -0.90 -0.78 -2.97
CA GLU A 120 -0.90 -1.76 -1.87
C GLU A 120 -2.30 -2.04 -1.31
N ALA A 121 -3.33 -1.35 -1.83
CA ALA A 121 -4.72 -1.52 -1.46
C ALA A 121 -5.57 -1.90 -2.68
N ASP A 122 -6.76 -2.40 -2.45
CA ASP A 122 -7.73 -2.59 -3.53
C ASP A 122 -8.03 -1.25 -4.21
N LEU A 123 -8.23 -1.31 -5.51
CA LEU A 123 -8.51 -0.16 -6.37
C LEU A 123 -9.61 0.73 -5.77
N GLY A 124 -9.34 2.00 -5.61
CA GLY A 124 -10.32 2.97 -5.10
C GLY A 124 -10.50 3.02 -3.58
N MET A 125 -9.67 2.32 -2.81
CA MET A 125 -9.70 2.40 -1.34
C MET A 125 -8.80 3.49 -0.78
N CYS A 126 -7.73 3.84 -1.50
CA CYS A 126 -6.73 4.80 -1.07
C CYS A 126 -6.05 5.44 -2.29
N TYR A 127 -5.68 6.71 -2.18
CA TYR A 127 -4.88 7.39 -3.21
C TYR A 127 -3.46 7.63 -2.73
N ASN A 128 -2.51 7.58 -3.66
CA ASN A 128 -1.14 8.01 -3.46
C ASN A 128 -0.91 9.39 -4.09
N VAL A 129 -0.10 10.17 -3.40
CA VAL A 129 0.58 11.36 -3.92
C VAL A 129 2.06 11.07 -3.78
N THR A 130 2.77 10.99 -4.87
CA THR A 130 4.15 10.49 -4.90
C THR A 130 5.06 11.42 -5.69
N ALA A 131 6.23 11.72 -5.15
CA ALA A 131 7.20 12.61 -5.80
C ALA A 131 8.66 12.19 -5.62
N PRO A 132 9.53 12.48 -6.61
CA PRO A 132 10.98 12.40 -6.45
C PRO A 132 11.46 13.65 -5.70
N LEU A 133 11.88 13.47 -4.45
CA LEU A 133 12.29 14.58 -3.57
C LEU A 133 13.62 15.25 -3.98
N ASP A 134 14.23 14.81 -5.08
CA ASP A 134 15.33 15.51 -5.72
C ASP A 134 14.88 16.81 -6.45
N PHE A 135 13.59 16.94 -6.76
CA PHE A 135 13.03 18.03 -7.57
C PHE A 135 11.97 18.87 -6.87
N ILE A 136 11.34 18.34 -5.82
CA ILE A 136 10.31 19.01 -5.04
C ILE A 136 10.49 18.70 -3.56
N SER A 137 10.17 19.64 -2.70
CA SER A 137 10.22 19.39 -1.26
C SER A 137 9.06 18.52 -0.79
N PHE A 138 9.27 17.75 0.27
CA PHE A 138 8.19 16.96 0.88
C PHE A 138 7.05 17.83 1.41
N GLU A 139 7.34 19.06 1.79
CA GLU A 139 6.34 20.03 2.26
C GLU A 139 5.39 20.45 1.12
N GLU A 140 5.93 20.77 -0.06
CA GLU A 140 5.12 21.08 -1.24
C GLU A 140 4.30 19.87 -1.71
N GLU A 141 4.88 18.67 -1.66
CA GLU A 141 4.14 17.43 -1.94
C GLU A 141 2.97 17.23 -0.97
N CYS A 142 3.18 17.49 0.33
CA CYS A 142 2.13 17.45 1.34
C CYS A 142 1.03 18.49 1.11
N GLU A 143 1.35 19.68 0.60
CA GLU A 143 0.35 20.68 0.24
C GLU A 143 -0.54 20.21 -0.90
N ILE A 144 0.03 19.64 -1.96
CA ILE A 144 -0.71 19.03 -3.05
C ILE A 144 -1.62 17.90 -2.52
N ALA A 145 -1.10 17.06 -1.62
CA ALA A 145 -1.87 15.97 -1.02
C ALA A 145 -3.06 16.47 -0.18
N ARG A 146 -2.94 17.61 0.51
CA ARG A 146 -4.07 18.23 1.23
C ARG A 146 -5.18 18.64 0.26
N LEU A 147 -4.84 19.26 -0.86
CA LEU A 147 -5.79 19.62 -1.90
C LEU A 147 -6.46 18.39 -2.52
N VAL A 148 -5.68 17.34 -2.81
CA VAL A 148 -6.24 16.05 -3.24
C VAL A 148 -7.22 15.50 -2.20
N ARG A 149 -6.89 15.59 -0.92
CA ARG A 149 -7.75 15.12 0.18
C ARG A 149 -9.09 15.84 0.22
N GLU A 150 -9.17 17.11 -0.13
CA GLU A 150 -10.42 17.90 -0.12
C GLU A 150 -11.46 17.36 -1.11
N VAL A 151 -11.05 16.73 -2.19
CA VAL A 151 -11.93 16.19 -3.24
C VAL A 151 -12.02 14.67 -3.23
N ALA A 152 -11.14 13.99 -2.50
CA ALA A 152 -11.11 12.56 -2.39
C ALA A 152 -12.20 12.04 -1.46
N SER A 153 -12.93 11.01 -1.90
CA SER A 153 -13.95 10.31 -1.10
C SER A 153 -13.43 9.01 -0.49
N VAL A 154 -12.13 8.70 -0.67
CA VAL A 154 -11.49 7.49 -0.16
C VAL A 154 -11.08 7.61 1.31
N GLY A 155 -10.85 6.49 1.95
CA GLY A 155 -10.47 6.45 3.38
C GLY A 155 -9.17 7.20 3.68
N ARG A 156 -8.19 7.16 2.77
CA ARG A 156 -6.86 7.76 2.95
C ARG A 156 -6.32 8.37 1.66
N VAL A 157 -5.50 9.40 1.84
CA VAL A 157 -4.53 9.88 0.85
C VAL A 157 -3.16 9.75 1.49
N ILE A 158 -2.27 9.03 0.85
CA ILE A 158 -0.91 8.75 1.34
C ILE A 158 0.07 9.60 0.55
N VAL A 159 0.97 10.25 1.26
CA VAL A 159 2.08 11.00 0.67
C VAL A 159 3.33 10.14 0.73
N PHE A 160 4.01 10.02 -0.39
CA PHE A 160 5.14 9.12 -0.53
C PHE A 160 6.25 9.76 -1.37
N GLY A 161 7.32 10.18 -0.74
CA GLY A 161 8.46 10.81 -1.41
C GLY A 161 9.77 10.07 -1.17
N GLY A 162 10.67 10.10 -2.15
CA GLY A 162 12.00 9.51 -2.06
C GLY A 162 13.00 10.22 -2.97
N THR A 163 14.29 10.03 -2.68
CA THR A 163 15.39 10.55 -3.51
C THR A 163 15.96 9.45 -4.41
N GLY A 164 16.59 9.86 -5.53
CA GLY A 164 17.19 8.94 -6.48
C GLY A 164 16.20 8.27 -7.44
N ASN A 165 14.93 8.68 -7.44
CA ASN A 165 13.90 8.19 -8.34
C ASN A 165 13.71 9.15 -9.53
N THR A 166 13.37 8.61 -10.68
CA THR A 166 13.01 9.38 -11.86
C THR A 166 11.50 9.44 -12.04
N MET A 167 11.00 10.36 -12.87
CA MET A 167 9.59 10.37 -13.24
C MET A 167 9.16 9.09 -13.97
N GLU A 168 10.07 8.45 -14.69
CA GLU A 168 9.77 7.16 -15.34
C GLU A 168 9.56 6.05 -14.32
N ASP A 169 10.30 6.04 -13.21
CA ASP A 169 10.07 5.10 -12.11
C ASP A 169 8.69 5.30 -11.50
N LEU A 170 8.24 6.56 -11.35
CA LEU A 170 6.90 6.87 -10.85
C LEU A 170 5.81 6.46 -11.84
N TYR A 171 6.01 6.67 -13.13
CA TYR A 171 5.08 6.21 -14.17
C TYR A 171 4.96 4.71 -14.20
N GLN A 172 6.08 3.99 -14.08
CA GLN A 172 6.09 2.54 -13.97
C GLN A 172 5.39 2.07 -12.70
N ALA A 173 5.54 2.77 -11.58
CA ALA A 173 4.82 2.46 -10.34
C ALA A 173 3.29 2.58 -10.51
N GLU A 174 2.78 3.57 -11.24
CA GLU A 174 1.36 3.68 -11.57
C GLU A 174 0.87 2.52 -12.46
N GLU A 175 1.73 1.96 -13.31
CA GLU A 175 1.43 0.83 -14.19
C GLU A 175 1.42 -0.53 -13.48
N VAL A 176 2.06 -0.67 -12.32
CA VAL A 176 2.17 -1.91 -11.54
C VAL A 176 0.80 -2.53 -11.21
N ARG A 177 -0.23 -1.70 -11.14
CA ARG A 177 -1.61 -2.11 -10.91
C ARG A 177 -2.12 -3.18 -11.83
N GLU A 178 -1.61 -3.26 -13.04
CA GLU A 178 -2.00 -4.27 -14.02
C GLU A 178 -1.19 -5.57 -13.91
N GLY A 179 -0.44 -5.77 -12.84
CA GLY A 179 0.36 -6.95 -12.61
C GLY A 179 1.63 -7.05 -13.45
N ARG A 180 2.09 -5.93 -14.03
CA ARG A 180 3.28 -5.90 -14.90
C ARG A 180 4.58 -5.75 -14.14
N PHE A 181 4.52 -5.26 -12.93
CA PHE A 181 5.68 -5.15 -12.05
C PHE A 181 5.42 -5.82 -10.71
N ILE A 182 6.37 -6.62 -10.28
CA ILE A 182 6.39 -7.19 -8.95
C ILE A 182 7.41 -6.38 -8.14
N GLY A 183 6.93 -5.51 -7.30
CA GLY A 183 7.69 -4.92 -6.23
C GLY A 183 8.54 -3.71 -6.62
N ILE A 184 7.92 -2.55 -6.68
CA ILE A 184 8.56 -1.32 -6.25
C ILE A 184 7.82 -0.83 -5.03
N ALA A 185 8.08 -1.43 -3.89
CA ALA A 185 7.96 -0.77 -2.60
C ALA A 185 9.36 -0.25 -2.31
N SER A 186 9.61 1.00 -2.60
CA SER A 186 10.81 1.69 -2.15
C SER A 186 10.51 2.40 -0.85
#